data_affa5fd05782101ed4efea87d0dd3491
#
_entry.id   affa5fd05782101ed4efea87d0dd3491
#
_cell.length_a   1.000
_cell.length_b   1.000
_cell.length_c   1.000
_cell.angle_alpha   90.00
_cell.angle_beta   90.00
_cell.angle_gamma   90.00
#
_symmetry.space_group_name_H-M   'P 1'
#
loop_
_entity.id
_entity.type
_entity.pdbx_description
1 polymer ?
#
loop_
_entity_poly.entity_id
_entity_poly.type
_entity_poly.pdbx_seq_one_letter_code
_entity_poly.pdbx_strand_id
1 'polypeptide(L)'
;MTNMLTFGQPSLGHGVTGVEEIAFNAGRIKVDEKRIINCRADLNQLVPFKYEWAWQKYLDACANHWMPQEISMSRDIALWKDPNGLSDDERMIIKRNLGFFSTADSLVANNLVLAIYRHITNPECRQYLLRQAFDEAVHTHAYQYVIESLGLDEGEIFNMYREVSCIHDKDAFELQFTQELSDPNFNTGTPETDRRFLRNLIGYYVIMEGLFFYVGFVQMLSFGRQNKMTGSSEEFQYILRDESMHLNFGIDLINQIKVENPHLWTPEFQSEVIALVQQAVELEYRYAEDTMPRGVLGLNVSMFSDYLKFIANRRLNQIGLADLYPGAQNPFPWMSEMLDLRKEKNFFETRVIDYQTGGTLSWD
;
A
#
# COMPACT_ATOMS: atom_id res chain seq x y z
N MET A 1 -16.31 22.60 43.13
CA MET A 1 -16.01 23.78 42.27
C MET A 1 -15.76 23.24 40.88
N THR A 2 -16.75 23.36 40.03
CA THR A 2 -16.77 22.79 38.68
C THR A 2 -16.17 23.82 37.73
N ASN A 3 -15.00 23.58 37.20
CA ASN A 3 -14.41 24.41 36.15
C ASN A 3 -15.21 24.23 34.85
N MET A 4 -16.11 25.13 34.56
CA MET A 4 -16.67 25.30 33.22
C MET A 4 -15.58 25.89 32.31
N LEU A 5 -15.21 25.17 31.28
CA LEU A 5 -14.45 25.69 30.14
C LEU A 5 -15.34 26.67 29.39
N THR A 6 -15.08 27.97 29.60
CA THR A 6 -15.65 29.03 28.75
C THR A 6 -14.89 29.06 27.43
N PHE A 7 -15.53 28.62 26.37
CA PHE A 7 -15.05 28.91 25.02
C PHE A 7 -15.19 30.39 24.76
N GLY A 8 -14.05 31.06 24.59
CA GLY A 8 -14.04 32.46 24.17
C GLY A 8 -14.74 32.60 22.81
N GLN A 9 -15.49 33.70 22.64
CA GLN A 9 -16.07 34.02 21.34
C GLN A 9 -14.93 34.11 20.31
N PRO A 10 -15.08 33.46 19.11
CA PRO A 10 -14.09 33.58 18.07
C PRO A 10 -14.00 35.05 17.64
N SER A 11 -12.79 35.63 17.71
CA SER A 11 -12.53 36.89 17.09
C SER A 11 -12.81 36.79 15.60
N LEU A 12 -13.60 37.67 15.05
CA LEU A 12 -13.86 37.86 13.61
C LEU A 12 -12.57 38.30 12.90
N GLY A 13 -11.59 37.42 12.84
CA GLY A 13 -10.43 37.54 11.98
C GLY A 13 -10.66 36.65 10.75
N HIS A 14 -10.40 37.18 9.58
CA HIS A 14 -10.58 36.48 8.29
C HIS A 14 -10.07 35.05 8.37
N GLY A 15 -11.01 34.12 8.49
CA GLY A 15 -10.69 32.72 8.64
C GLY A 15 -10.20 32.13 7.32
N VAL A 16 -9.06 31.49 7.39
CA VAL A 16 -8.42 30.70 6.32
C VAL A 16 -9.21 29.41 6.00
N THR A 17 -10.45 29.30 6.46
CA THR A 17 -11.26 28.06 6.35
C THR A 17 -12.24 28.06 5.19
N GLY A 18 -12.28 29.10 4.32
CA GLY A 18 -13.21 29.14 3.20
C GLY A 18 -14.69 29.20 3.59
N VAL A 19 -15.00 29.45 4.86
CA VAL A 19 -16.34 29.76 5.32
C VAL A 19 -16.46 31.28 5.28
N GLU A 20 -16.90 31.81 4.15
CA GLU A 20 -17.31 33.20 4.04
C GLU A 20 -18.44 33.48 5.05
N GLU A 21 -18.53 34.73 5.51
CA GLU A 21 -19.45 35.18 6.55
C GLU A 21 -20.82 34.49 6.49
N ILE A 22 -21.07 33.61 7.43
CA ILE A 22 -22.41 33.07 7.65
C ILE A 22 -23.17 34.23 8.34
N ALA A 23 -24.02 34.90 7.58
CA ALA A 23 -24.94 35.87 8.13
C ALA A 23 -25.80 35.20 9.21
N PHE A 24 -25.67 35.63 10.46
CA PHE A 24 -26.37 35.08 11.62
C PHE A 24 -27.92 35.12 11.51
N ASN A 25 -28.45 35.76 10.47
CA ASN A 25 -29.92 35.85 10.19
C ASN A 25 -30.35 35.08 8.94
N ALA A 26 -29.52 34.16 8.42
CA ALA A 26 -29.93 33.35 7.29
C ALA A 26 -31.07 32.37 7.73
N GLY A 27 -32.26 32.60 7.26
CA GLY A 27 -33.37 31.66 7.39
C GLY A 27 -32.97 30.29 6.83
N ARG A 28 -33.61 29.22 7.32
CA ARG A 28 -33.35 27.84 6.85
C ARG A 28 -33.48 27.76 5.34
N ILE A 29 -32.38 27.62 4.65
CA ILE A 29 -32.34 27.47 3.19
C ILE A 29 -32.76 26.04 2.85
N LYS A 30 -33.72 25.89 1.92
CA LYS A 30 -34.08 24.57 1.40
C LYS A 30 -32.86 23.94 0.66
N VAL A 31 -32.75 22.61 0.74
CA VAL A 31 -31.63 21.88 0.11
C VAL A 31 -31.51 22.21 -1.37
N ASP A 32 -32.64 22.36 -2.10
CA ASP A 32 -32.66 22.71 -3.52
C ASP A 32 -32.21 24.15 -3.84
N GLU A 33 -32.18 25.04 -2.84
CA GLU A 33 -31.76 26.43 -2.96
C GLU A 33 -30.28 26.65 -2.60
N LYS A 34 -29.60 25.62 -2.12
CA LYS A 34 -28.17 25.67 -1.81
C LYS A 34 -27.38 25.67 -3.12
N ARG A 35 -26.80 26.81 -3.45
CA ARG A 35 -25.98 26.96 -4.69
C ARG A 35 -24.64 26.27 -4.62
N ILE A 36 -24.12 25.97 -3.41
CA ILE A 36 -22.80 25.37 -3.21
C ILE A 36 -22.90 23.85 -3.03
N ILE A 37 -24.01 23.33 -2.49
CA ILE A 37 -24.24 21.90 -2.31
C ILE A 37 -25.57 21.53 -2.94
N ASN A 38 -25.52 20.90 -4.09
CA ASN A 38 -26.67 20.28 -4.71
C ASN A 38 -26.66 18.78 -4.40
N CYS A 39 -27.51 18.36 -3.45
CA CYS A 39 -27.61 16.96 -3.03
C CYS A 39 -28.08 15.99 -4.14
N ARG A 40 -28.45 16.48 -5.30
CA ARG A 40 -28.83 15.71 -6.49
C ARG A 40 -27.72 15.65 -7.53
N ALA A 41 -26.64 16.41 -7.36
CA ALA A 41 -25.50 16.40 -8.27
C ALA A 41 -24.48 15.36 -7.81
N ASP A 42 -23.76 14.80 -8.76
CA ASP A 42 -22.58 14.02 -8.51
C ASP A 42 -21.57 14.84 -7.70
N LEU A 43 -21.00 14.25 -6.66
CA LEU A 43 -19.95 14.87 -5.85
C LEU A 43 -18.80 15.40 -6.69
N ASN A 44 -18.45 14.73 -7.79
CA ASN A 44 -17.44 15.18 -8.74
C ASN A 44 -17.77 16.51 -9.42
N GLN A 45 -19.03 16.95 -9.41
CA GLN A 45 -19.47 18.22 -9.98
C GLN A 45 -19.54 19.36 -8.95
N LEU A 46 -19.34 19.05 -7.67
CA LEU A 46 -19.61 19.99 -6.56
C LEU A 46 -18.38 20.79 -6.13
N VAL A 47 -17.20 20.32 -6.46
CA VAL A 47 -15.94 20.96 -6.05
C VAL A 47 -15.03 21.09 -7.26
N PRO A 48 -14.45 22.25 -7.54
CA PRO A 48 -13.40 22.38 -8.54
C PRO A 48 -12.13 21.72 -7.99
N PHE A 49 -11.95 20.43 -8.23
CA PHE A 49 -10.74 19.72 -7.84
C PHE A 49 -9.55 20.23 -8.66
N LYS A 50 -8.47 20.57 -7.96
CA LYS A 50 -7.20 20.88 -8.63
C LYS A 50 -6.60 19.62 -9.27
N TYR A 51 -6.76 18.47 -8.58
CA TYR A 51 -6.26 17.17 -9.02
C TYR A 51 -7.40 16.16 -9.08
N GLU A 52 -8.21 16.25 -10.14
CA GLU A 52 -9.33 15.34 -10.39
C GLU A 52 -8.89 13.87 -10.39
N TRP A 53 -7.68 13.58 -10.90
CA TRP A 53 -7.11 12.25 -10.89
C TRP A 53 -6.94 11.67 -9.47
N ALA A 54 -6.55 12.48 -8.49
CA ALA A 54 -6.41 12.04 -7.10
C ALA A 54 -7.76 11.73 -6.46
N TRP A 55 -8.78 12.56 -6.76
CA TRP A 55 -10.13 12.31 -6.30
C TRP A 55 -10.71 11.02 -6.90
N GLN A 56 -10.51 10.76 -8.18
CA GLN A 56 -10.95 9.52 -8.81
C GLN A 56 -10.29 8.29 -8.16
N LYS A 57 -8.98 8.35 -7.92
CA LYS A 57 -8.28 7.26 -7.20
C LYS A 57 -8.83 7.04 -5.78
N TYR A 58 -9.19 8.10 -5.07
CA TYR A 58 -9.85 7.98 -3.77
C TYR A 58 -11.20 7.24 -3.87
N LEU A 59 -12.01 7.56 -4.87
CA LEU A 59 -13.27 6.86 -5.10
C LEU A 59 -13.06 5.39 -5.46
N ASP A 60 -12.10 5.09 -6.32
CA ASP A 60 -11.73 3.73 -6.71
C ASP A 60 -11.25 2.90 -5.49
N ALA A 61 -10.42 3.50 -4.64
CA ALA A 61 -9.97 2.87 -3.39
C ALA A 61 -11.13 2.63 -2.41
N CYS A 62 -12.06 3.59 -2.28
CA CYS A 62 -13.24 3.41 -1.44
C CYS A 62 -14.19 2.32 -1.96
N ALA A 63 -14.21 2.08 -3.27
CA ALA A 63 -14.99 1.00 -3.86
C ALA A 63 -14.38 -0.39 -3.59
N ASN A 64 -13.06 -0.47 -3.35
CA ASN A 64 -12.40 -1.69 -2.95
C ASN A 64 -12.47 -1.86 -1.44
N HIS A 65 -13.44 -2.61 -0.97
CA HIS A 65 -13.68 -2.84 0.46
C HIS A 65 -13.69 -4.33 0.77
N TRP A 66 -12.88 -4.74 1.74
CA TRP A 66 -12.78 -6.11 2.22
C TRP A 66 -12.33 -6.15 3.68
N MET A 67 -12.52 -7.27 4.35
CA MET A 67 -12.08 -7.49 5.72
C MET A 67 -11.51 -8.90 5.87
N PRO A 68 -10.39 -9.08 6.60
CA PRO A 68 -9.73 -10.37 6.75
C PRO A 68 -10.66 -11.49 7.25
N GLN A 69 -11.51 -11.21 8.23
CA GLN A 69 -12.40 -12.20 8.84
C GLN A 69 -13.47 -12.76 7.87
N GLU A 70 -13.62 -12.18 6.71
CA GLU A 70 -14.55 -12.65 5.69
C GLU A 70 -13.96 -13.83 4.90
N ILE A 71 -12.65 -14.05 5.01
CA ILE A 71 -11.92 -15.11 4.32
C ILE A 71 -11.82 -16.34 5.20
N SER A 72 -12.17 -17.51 4.65
CA SER A 72 -12.15 -18.76 5.40
C SER A 72 -10.75 -19.38 5.45
N MET A 73 -10.18 -19.47 6.66
CA MET A 73 -8.90 -20.11 6.92
C MET A 73 -9.00 -21.62 7.21
N SER A 74 -10.19 -22.23 7.15
CA SER A 74 -10.40 -23.62 7.58
C SER A 74 -9.52 -24.63 6.84
N ARG A 75 -9.34 -24.47 5.53
CA ARG A 75 -8.50 -25.33 4.70
C ARG A 75 -7.02 -25.12 4.99
N ASP A 76 -6.62 -23.89 5.21
CA ASP A 76 -5.23 -23.52 5.52
C ASP A 76 -4.82 -24.08 6.88
N ILE A 77 -5.70 -23.99 7.88
CA ILE A 77 -5.51 -24.56 9.22
C ILE A 77 -5.35 -26.08 9.12
N ALA A 78 -6.20 -26.76 8.35
CA ALA A 78 -6.12 -28.21 8.17
C ALA A 78 -4.79 -28.60 7.50
N LEU A 79 -4.39 -27.91 6.44
CA LEU A 79 -3.16 -28.15 5.69
C LEU A 79 -1.92 -27.85 6.55
N TRP A 80 -1.95 -26.78 7.34
CA TRP A 80 -0.86 -26.39 8.26
C TRP A 80 -0.64 -27.42 9.36
N LYS A 81 -1.73 -27.99 9.89
CA LYS A 81 -1.67 -29.01 10.96
C LYS A 81 -1.31 -30.41 10.48
N ASP A 82 -1.51 -30.71 9.18
CA ASP A 82 -1.11 -31.97 8.60
C ASP A 82 0.43 -32.05 8.50
N PRO A 83 1.08 -33.03 9.14
CA PRO A 83 2.53 -33.20 9.02
C PRO A 83 3.04 -33.39 7.58
N ASN A 84 2.19 -33.88 6.67
CA ASN A 84 2.50 -34.10 5.27
C ASN A 84 1.87 -33.04 4.35
N GLY A 85 1.19 -32.05 4.89
CA GLY A 85 0.46 -31.03 4.15
C GLY A 85 1.38 -30.05 3.41
N LEU A 86 2.36 -29.54 4.14
CA LEU A 86 3.36 -28.59 3.63
C LEU A 86 4.77 -29.08 3.97
N SER A 87 5.71 -28.88 3.02
CA SER A 87 7.12 -29.08 3.29
C SER A 87 7.68 -28.02 4.26
N ASP A 88 8.86 -28.29 4.83
CA ASP A 88 9.55 -27.31 5.69
C ASP A 88 9.87 -26.02 4.93
N ASP A 89 10.22 -26.11 3.65
CA ASP A 89 10.48 -24.94 2.80
C ASP A 89 9.21 -24.13 2.54
N GLU A 90 8.08 -24.77 2.31
CA GLU A 90 6.79 -24.09 2.17
C GLU A 90 6.39 -23.37 3.47
N ARG A 91 6.58 -24.03 4.62
CA ARG A 91 6.33 -23.40 5.94
C ARG A 91 7.26 -22.22 6.20
N MET A 92 8.53 -22.34 5.80
CA MET A 92 9.50 -21.25 5.93
C MET A 92 9.10 -20.03 5.09
N ILE A 93 8.67 -20.22 3.85
CA ILE A 93 8.18 -19.13 2.98
C ILE A 93 7.04 -18.38 3.66
N ILE A 94 6.04 -19.09 4.18
CA ILE A 94 4.88 -18.48 4.85
C ILE A 94 5.33 -17.63 6.05
N LYS A 95 6.14 -18.21 6.93
CA LYS A 95 6.64 -17.49 8.11
C LYS A 95 7.48 -16.27 7.76
N ARG A 96 8.41 -16.40 6.78
CA ARG A 96 9.27 -15.29 6.33
C ARG A 96 8.46 -14.14 5.74
N ASN A 97 7.47 -14.46 4.90
CA ASN A 97 6.60 -13.43 4.32
C ASN A 97 5.75 -12.74 5.40
N LEU A 98 5.13 -13.48 6.32
CA LEU A 98 4.38 -12.87 7.41
C LEU A 98 5.28 -11.99 8.28
N GLY A 99 6.51 -12.42 8.58
CA GLY A 99 7.47 -11.63 9.36
C GLY A 99 7.91 -10.35 8.65
N PHE A 100 8.12 -10.40 7.33
CA PHE A 100 8.46 -9.21 6.55
C PHE A 100 7.28 -8.24 6.42
N PHE A 101 6.14 -8.71 5.89
CA PHE A 101 4.97 -7.84 5.63
C PHE A 101 4.42 -7.18 6.89
N SER A 102 4.37 -7.90 8.02
CA SER A 102 3.89 -7.33 9.29
C SER A 102 4.72 -6.13 9.76
N THR A 103 6.03 -6.14 9.51
CA THR A 103 6.92 -5.03 9.86
C THR A 103 6.85 -3.93 8.82
N ALA A 104 6.89 -4.30 7.54
CA ALA A 104 6.89 -3.38 6.41
C ALA A 104 5.66 -2.46 6.45
N ASP A 105 4.45 -2.99 6.52
CA ASP A 105 3.22 -2.19 6.53
C ASP A 105 3.09 -1.29 7.78
N SER A 106 3.67 -1.72 8.90
CA SER A 106 3.76 -0.84 10.07
C SER A 106 4.68 0.37 9.84
N LEU A 107 5.81 0.17 9.14
CA LEU A 107 6.70 1.27 8.73
C LEU A 107 6.03 2.16 7.70
N VAL A 108 5.30 1.58 6.75
CA VAL A 108 4.50 2.26 5.74
C VAL A 108 3.49 3.19 6.38
N ALA A 109 2.62 2.69 7.24
CA ALA A 109 1.61 3.47 7.93
C ALA A 109 2.22 4.66 8.70
N ASN A 110 3.33 4.43 9.39
CA ASN A 110 4.05 5.49 10.12
C ASN A 110 4.59 6.56 9.16
N ASN A 111 5.21 6.18 8.05
CA ASN A 111 5.73 7.14 7.07
C ASN A 111 4.61 7.97 6.44
N LEU A 112 3.49 7.33 6.09
CA LEU A 112 2.31 8.02 5.56
C LEU A 112 1.81 9.12 6.50
N VAL A 113 1.53 8.76 7.74
CA VAL A 113 0.86 9.66 8.71
C VAL A 113 1.83 10.71 9.25
N LEU A 114 3.06 10.31 9.62
CA LEU A 114 4.00 11.18 10.30
C LEU A 114 4.86 12.02 9.35
N ALA A 115 5.09 11.55 8.13
CA ALA A 115 5.96 12.20 7.16
C ALA A 115 5.18 12.76 5.96
N ILE A 116 4.59 11.91 5.12
CA ILE A 116 4.03 12.32 3.83
C ILE A 116 2.81 13.23 4.00
N TYR A 117 1.82 12.81 4.80
CA TYR A 117 0.56 13.55 4.97
C TYR A 117 0.76 14.98 5.41
N ARG A 118 1.76 15.26 6.24
CA ARG A 118 2.06 16.61 6.74
C ARG A 118 2.43 17.59 5.63
N HIS A 119 3.15 17.10 4.61
CA HIS A 119 3.69 17.92 3.52
C HIS A 119 2.77 18.02 2.31
N ILE A 120 1.85 17.09 2.15
CA ILE A 120 0.82 17.15 1.10
C ILE A 120 -0.36 17.95 1.62
N THR A 121 -0.59 19.13 1.06
CA THR A 121 -1.65 20.07 1.53
C THR A 121 -2.91 20.03 0.68
N ASN A 122 -2.84 19.47 -0.52
CA ASN A 122 -3.99 19.36 -1.41
C ASN A 122 -5.07 18.43 -0.84
N PRO A 123 -6.34 18.86 -0.78
CA PRO A 123 -7.42 18.09 -0.15
C PRO A 123 -7.66 16.73 -0.77
N GLU A 124 -7.68 16.62 -2.11
CA GLU A 124 -7.95 15.38 -2.82
C GLU A 124 -6.85 14.33 -2.56
N CYS A 125 -5.60 14.75 -2.59
CA CYS A 125 -4.48 13.90 -2.24
C CYS A 125 -4.53 13.47 -0.77
N ARG A 126 -4.90 14.36 0.15
CA ARG A 126 -5.07 14.03 1.57
C ARG A 126 -6.18 13.02 1.82
N GLN A 127 -7.29 13.09 1.09
CA GLN A 127 -8.35 12.08 1.17
C GLN A 127 -7.80 10.70 0.78
N TYR A 128 -7.03 10.63 -0.31
CA TYR A 128 -6.41 9.38 -0.71
C TYR A 128 -5.43 8.85 0.35
N LEU A 129 -4.54 9.69 0.87
CA LEU A 129 -3.56 9.29 1.90
C LEU A 129 -4.22 8.75 3.17
N LEU A 130 -5.37 9.30 3.58
CA LEU A 130 -6.16 8.79 4.71
C LEU A 130 -6.78 7.43 4.38
N ARG A 131 -7.25 7.25 3.15
CA ARG A 131 -7.78 5.96 2.70
C ARG A 131 -6.67 4.91 2.65
N GLN A 132 -5.51 5.24 2.11
CA GLN A 132 -4.33 4.37 2.12
C GLN A 132 -3.92 3.98 3.54
N ALA A 133 -3.83 4.94 4.47
CA ALA A 133 -3.51 4.63 5.87
C ALA A 133 -4.53 3.67 6.52
N PHE A 134 -5.79 3.70 6.10
CA PHE A 134 -6.80 2.73 6.52
C PHE A 134 -6.52 1.34 5.91
N ASP A 135 -6.14 1.27 4.63
CA ASP A 135 -5.78 0.02 3.97
C ASP A 135 -4.60 -0.66 4.68
N GLU A 136 -3.56 0.09 5.06
CA GLU A 136 -2.42 -0.44 5.82
C GLU A 136 -2.84 -1.04 7.18
N ALA A 137 -3.83 -0.45 7.83
CA ALA A 137 -4.39 -1.02 9.06
C ALA A 137 -5.15 -2.33 8.79
N VAL A 138 -5.83 -2.45 7.67
CA VAL A 138 -6.49 -3.70 7.23
C VAL A 138 -5.44 -4.77 6.88
N HIS A 139 -4.35 -4.41 6.20
CA HIS A 139 -3.24 -5.32 5.88
C HIS A 139 -2.59 -5.87 7.15
N THR A 140 -2.26 -5.01 8.11
CA THR A 140 -1.72 -5.44 9.42
C THR A 140 -2.66 -6.42 10.10
N HIS A 141 -3.97 -6.17 10.06
CA HIS A 141 -4.98 -7.07 10.60
C HIS A 141 -5.04 -8.40 9.82
N ALA A 142 -4.86 -8.38 8.49
CA ALA A 142 -4.83 -9.61 7.68
C ALA A 142 -3.66 -10.52 8.08
N TYR A 143 -2.46 -9.96 8.27
CA TYR A 143 -1.32 -10.76 8.73
C TYR A 143 -1.55 -11.33 10.14
N GLN A 144 -2.08 -10.54 11.06
CA GLN A 144 -2.45 -10.99 12.39
C GLN A 144 -3.47 -12.15 12.30
N TYR A 145 -4.49 -12.01 11.46
CA TYR A 145 -5.53 -13.02 11.27
C TYR A 145 -4.96 -14.34 10.72
N VAL A 146 -4.02 -14.29 9.78
CA VAL A 146 -3.32 -15.49 9.28
C VAL A 146 -2.46 -16.12 10.38
N ILE A 147 -1.68 -15.33 11.12
CA ILE A 147 -0.79 -15.78 12.21
C ILE A 147 -1.60 -16.52 13.28
N GLU A 148 -2.68 -15.90 13.76
CA GLU A 148 -3.58 -16.48 14.78
C GLU A 148 -4.28 -17.74 14.26
N SER A 149 -4.79 -17.71 13.01
CA SER A 149 -5.49 -18.84 12.41
C SER A 149 -4.61 -20.08 12.29
N LEU A 150 -3.35 -19.89 11.91
CA LEU A 150 -2.39 -20.99 11.80
C LEU A 150 -1.79 -21.42 13.14
N GLY A 151 -1.99 -20.63 14.21
CA GLY A 151 -1.43 -20.87 15.53
C GLY A 151 0.09 -20.70 15.54
N LEU A 152 0.61 -19.72 14.82
CA LEU A 152 2.03 -19.38 14.80
C LEU A 152 2.41 -18.64 16.09
N ASP A 153 3.68 -18.74 16.47
CA ASP A 153 4.23 -17.94 17.58
C ASP A 153 4.42 -16.50 17.09
N GLU A 154 3.62 -15.59 17.64
CA GLU A 154 3.67 -14.17 17.32
C GLU A 154 5.03 -13.56 17.62
N GLY A 155 5.67 -14.01 18.73
CA GLY A 155 7.00 -13.55 19.11
C GLY A 155 8.05 -13.96 18.06
N GLU A 156 7.98 -15.19 17.52
CA GLU A 156 8.83 -15.64 16.42
C GLU A 156 8.63 -14.77 15.18
N ILE A 157 7.38 -14.58 14.77
CA ILE A 157 7.07 -13.85 13.53
C ILE A 157 7.45 -12.38 13.63
N PHE A 158 7.00 -11.68 14.67
CA PHE A 158 7.24 -10.24 14.81
C PHE A 158 8.70 -9.88 15.18
N ASN A 159 9.54 -10.83 15.62
CA ASN A 159 10.96 -10.57 15.82
C ASN A 159 11.83 -10.81 14.57
N MET A 160 11.28 -11.30 13.48
CA MET A 160 12.06 -11.61 12.28
C MET A 160 12.81 -10.40 11.70
N TYR A 161 12.29 -9.19 11.86
CA TYR A 161 12.99 -7.97 11.46
C TYR A 161 14.33 -7.75 12.17
N ARG A 162 14.54 -8.38 13.32
CA ARG A 162 15.80 -8.34 14.07
C ARG A 162 16.67 -9.58 13.82
N GLU A 163 16.05 -10.74 13.70
CA GLU A 163 16.72 -12.04 13.69
C GLU A 163 17.09 -12.50 12.28
N VAL A 164 16.39 -12.02 11.25
CA VAL A 164 16.56 -12.43 9.87
C VAL A 164 17.26 -11.31 9.10
N SER A 165 18.52 -11.51 8.73
CA SER A 165 19.35 -10.46 8.15
C SER A 165 18.78 -9.85 6.87
N CYS A 166 18.19 -10.65 5.98
CA CYS A 166 17.62 -10.12 4.74
C CYS A 166 16.38 -9.24 4.98
N ILE A 167 15.58 -9.52 6.01
CA ILE A 167 14.45 -8.66 6.43
C ILE A 167 15.00 -7.38 7.07
N HIS A 168 15.92 -7.53 8.03
CA HIS A 168 16.56 -6.40 8.69
C HIS A 168 17.20 -5.42 7.68
N ASP A 169 17.88 -5.92 6.67
CA ASP A 169 18.58 -5.09 5.68
C ASP A 169 17.57 -4.30 4.82
N LYS A 170 16.41 -4.89 4.48
CA LYS A 170 15.32 -4.19 3.79
C LYS A 170 14.72 -3.10 4.67
N ASP A 171 14.38 -3.42 5.92
CA ASP A 171 13.83 -2.47 6.88
C ASP A 171 14.81 -1.31 7.15
N ALA A 172 16.10 -1.60 7.30
CA ALA A 172 17.13 -0.59 7.47
C ALA A 172 17.26 0.33 6.24
N PHE A 173 17.10 -0.22 5.04
CA PHE A 173 17.08 0.56 3.81
C PHE A 173 15.87 1.51 3.77
N GLU A 174 14.70 1.08 4.22
CA GLU A 174 13.48 1.89 4.24
C GLU A 174 13.52 2.98 5.31
N LEU A 175 14.03 2.66 6.49
CA LEU A 175 14.14 3.61 7.60
C LEU A 175 14.94 4.88 7.23
N GLN A 176 15.88 4.81 6.28
CA GLN A 176 16.60 6.00 5.83
C GLN A 176 15.70 7.07 5.20
N PHE A 177 14.56 6.68 4.61
CA PHE A 177 13.62 7.61 4.00
C PHE A 177 12.67 8.20 5.05
N THR A 178 12.23 7.39 6.02
CA THR A 178 11.22 7.78 7.00
C THR A 178 11.79 8.66 8.11
N GLN A 179 12.97 8.36 8.63
CA GLN A 179 13.54 9.05 9.79
C GLN A 179 13.72 10.53 9.56
N GLU A 180 14.18 10.93 8.38
CA GLU A 180 14.45 12.32 8.05
C GLU A 180 13.18 13.17 8.01
N LEU A 181 12.12 12.68 7.38
CA LEU A 181 10.86 13.40 7.23
C LEU A 181 9.99 13.36 8.48
N SER A 182 10.24 12.43 9.37
CA SER A 182 9.57 12.36 10.67
C SER A 182 10.11 13.39 11.67
N ASP A 183 11.23 14.06 11.40
CA ASP A 183 11.71 15.17 12.23
C ASP A 183 10.64 16.30 12.25
N PRO A 184 10.15 16.72 13.43
CA PRO A 184 9.18 17.80 13.54
C PRO A 184 9.64 19.13 12.92
N ASN A 185 10.96 19.32 12.82
CA ASN A 185 11.56 20.53 12.25
C ASN A 185 11.77 20.44 10.73
N PHE A 186 11.59 19.28 10.13
CA PHE A 186 11.67 19.15 8.68
C PHE A 186 10.49 19.87 8.03
N ASN A 187 10.77 20.77 7.08
CA ASN A 187 9.77 21.47 6.29
C ASN A 187 10.20 21.53 4.84
N THR A 188 9.25 21.36 3.94
CA THR A 188 9.42 21.62 2.51
C THR A 188 9.42 23.13 2.23
N GLY A 189 9.84 23.52 1.02
CA GLY A 189 9.83 24.92 0.56
C GLY A 189 11.19 25.45 0.10
N THR A 190 12.23 24.61 0.12
CA THR A 190 13.51 24.90 -0.54
C THR A 190 13.83 23.79 -1.56
N PRO A 191 14.58 24.06 -2.63
CA PRO A 191 14.94 23.02 -3.60
C PRO A 191 15.60 21.79 -2.98
N GLU A 192 16.33 21.96 -1.89
CA GLU A 192 16.98 20.85 -1.18
C GLU A 192 15.93 20.02 -0.41
N THR A 193 15.11 20.64 0.42
CA THR A 193 14.09 19.94 1.23
C THR A 193 13.01 19.32 0.35
N ASP A 194 12.64 19.97 -0.76
CA ASP A 194 11.68 19.47 -1.71
C ASP A 194 12.21 18.23 -2.45
N ARG A 195 13.52 18.21 -2.78
CA ARG A 195 14.18 17.03 -3.35
C ARG A 195 14.24 15.87 -2.36
N ARG A 196 14.53 16.14 -1.09
CA ARG A 196 14.51 15.13 -0.02
C ARG A 196 13.11 14.54 0.17
N PHE A 197 12.09 15.36 0.09
CA PHE A 197 10.70 14.90 0.11
C PHE A 197 10.36 14.04 -1.12
N LEU A 198 10.73 14.47 -2.32
CA LEU A 198 10.55 13.67 -3.55
C LEU A 198 11.32 12.35 -3.49
N ARG A 199 12.54 12.34 -2.93
CA ARG A 199 13.32 11.12 -2.67
C ARG A 199 12.59 10.15 -1.73
N ASN A 200 11.97 10.66 -0.67
CA ASN A 200 11.14 9.86 0.24
C ASN A 200 9.95 9.23 -0.51
N LEU A 201 9.21 10.01 -1.30
CA LEU A 201 8.09 9.48 -2.07
C LEU A 201 8.52 8.37 -3.04
N ILE A 202 9.69 8.49 -3.67
CA ILE A 202 10.25 7.46 -4.55
C ILE A 202 10.64 6.21 -3.75
N GLY A 203 11.32 6.39 -2.61
CA GLY A 203 11.66 5.27 -1.71
C GLY A 203 10.43 4.52 -1.24
N TYR A 204 9.40 5.26 -0.89
CA TYR A 204 8.15 4.72 -0.38
C TYR A 204 7.32 4.02 -1.48
N TYR A 205 6.87 4.75 -2.49
CA TYR A 205 5.96 4.20 -3.49
C TYR A 205 6.63 3.32 -4.54
N VAL A 206 7.81 3.74 -5.04
CA VAL A 206 8.46 3.03 -6.15
C VAL A 206 9.25 1.83 -5.66
N ILE A 207 9.95 1.96 -4.52
CA ILE A 207 10.80 0.90 -4.01
C ILE A 207 10.03 0.00 -3.05
N MET A 208 9.46 0.53 -1.97
CA MET A 208 8.81 -0.28 -0.96
C MET A 208 7.56 -0.97 -1.53
N GLU A 209 6.53 -0.23 -1.87
CA GLU A 209 5.29 -0.79 -2.40
C GLU A 209 5.44 -1.32 -3.83
N GLY A 210 6.34 -0.71 -4.62
CA GLY A 210 6.54 -1.04 -6.04
C GLY A 210 7.52 -2.18 -6.33
N LEU A 211 8.37 -2.56 -5.36
CA LEU A 211 9.43 -3.55 -5.60
C LEU A 211 9.58 -4.53 -4.44
N PHE A 212 9.71 -4.08 -3.18
CA PHE A 212 10.01 -4.93 -2.03
C PHE A 212 8.90 -5.93 -1.66
N PHE A 213 7.67 -5.72 -2.08
CA PHE A 213 6.58 -6.65 -1.84
C PHE A 213 6.46 -7.76 -2.88
N TYR A 214 7.16 -7.63 -4.02
CA TYR A 214 6.86 -8.45 -5.20
C TYR A 214 7.38 -9.88 -5.12
N VAL A 215 8.49 -10.16 -4.43
CA VAL A 215 8.91 -11.55 -4.15
C VAL A 215 7.88 -12.23 -3.27
N GLY A 216 7.47 -11.59 -2.20
CA GLY A 216 6.46 -12.12 -1.28
C GLY A 216 5.11 -12.38 -1.95
N PHE A 217 4.63 -11.45 -2.77
CA PHE A 217 3.38 -11.65 -3.52
C PHE A 217 3.46 -12.85 -4.47
N VAL A 218 4.55 -12.98 -5.24
CA VAL A 218 4.72 -14.15 -6.12
C VAL A 218 4.71 -15.44 -5.30
N GLN A 219 5.42 -15.48 -4.17
CA GLN A 219 5.49 -16.65 -3.31
C GLN A 219 4.13 -17.02 -2.73
N MET A 220 3.44 -16.06 -2.09
CA MET A 220 2.16 -16.32 -1.42
C MET A 220 1.04 -16.67 -2.41
N LEU A 221 0.98 -15.99 -3.54
CA LEU A 221 0.00 -16.28 -4.58
C LEU A 221 0.26 -17.60 -5.32
N SER A 222 1.52 -18.05 -5.37
CA SER A 222 1.87 -19.37 -5.94
C SER A 222 1.29 -20.54 -5.14
N PHE A 223 1.09 -20.38 -3.83
CA PHE A 223 0.36 -21.37 -3.03
C PHE A 223 -1.08 -21.55 -3.55
N GLY A 224 -1.82 -20.46 -3.73
CA GLY A 224 -3.18 -20.49 -4.25
C GLY A 224 -3.27 -21.14 -5.63
N ARG A 225 -2.30 -20.86 -6.51
CA ARG A 225 -2.21 -21.49 -7.85
C ARG A 225 -2.02 -23.01 -7.79
N GLN A 226 -1.45 -23.52 -6.71
CA GLN A 226 -1.32 -24.96 -6.45
C GLN A 226 -2.43 -25.52 -5.55
N ASN A 227 -3.48 -24.75 -5.31
CA ASN A 227 -4.59 -25.12 -4.43
C ASN A 227 -4.14 -25.43 -2.99
N LYS A 228 -3.07 -24.77 -2.53
CA LYS A 228 -2.55 -24.80 -1.17
C LYS A 228 -2.75 -23.43 -0.51
N MET A 229 -2.90 -23.36 0.81
CA MET A 229 -3.02 -22.11 1.56
C MET A 229 -3.93 -21.09 0.84
N THR A 230 -5.10 -21.55 0.45
CA THR A 230 -6.01 -20.77 -0.42
C THR A 230 -6.60 -19.55 0.28
N GLY A 231 -6.84 -19.63 1.58
CA GLY A 231 -7.28 -18.50 2.38
C GLY A 231 -6.19 -17.43 2.49
N SER A 232 -4.98 -17.84 2.90
CA SER A 232 -3.83 -16.92 2.94
C SER A 232 -3.54 -16.30 1.58
N SER A 233 -3.60 -17.10 0.50
CA SER A 233 -3.40 -16.58 -0.86
C SER A 233 -4.49 -15.58 -1.27
N GLU A 234 -5.73 -15.75 -0.84
CA GLU A 234 -6.82 -14.81 -1.08
C GLU A 234 -6.60 -13.49 -0.33
N GLU A 235 -6.17 -13.53 0.95
CA GLU A 235 -5.74 -12.33 1.70
C GLU A 235 -4.69 -11.54 0.92
N PHE A 236 -3.62 -12.22 0.50
CA PHE A 236 -2.53 -11.59 -0.27
C PHE A 236 -2.97 -11.08 -1.65
N GLN A 237 -4.03 -11.63 -2.23
CA GLN A 237 -4.59 -11.11 -3.48
C GLN A 237 -5.32 -9.77 -3.27
N TYR A 238 -6.05 -9.63 -2.16
CA TYR A 238 -6.69 -8.36 -1.80
C TYR A 238 -5.65 -7.30 -1.45
N ILE A 239 -4.63 -7.66 -0.66
CA ILE A 239 -3.50 -6.77 -0.34
C ILE A 239 -2.80 -6.31 -1.63
N LEU A 240 -2.43 -7.21 -2.53
CA LEU A 240 -1.79 -6.86 -3.81
C LEU A 240 -2.63 -5.84 -4.62
N ARG A 241 -3.95 -5.94 -4.56
CA ARG A 241 -4.84 -4.99 -5.24
C ARG A 241 -4.73 -3.60 -4.62
N ASP A 242 -4.77 -3.52 -3.29
CA ASP A 242 -4.61 -2.26 -2.57
C ASP A 242 -3.24 -1.64 -2.86
N GLU A 243 -2.16 -2.42 -2.75
CA GLU A 243 -0.79 -1.99 -3.05
C GLU A 243 -0.63 -1.49 -4.49
N SER A 244 -1.35 -2.09 -5.43
CA SER A 244 -1.35 -1.61 -6.82
C SER A 244 -2.02 -0.25 -6.97
N MET A 245 -3.06 0.03 -6.18
CA MET A 245 -3.69 1.34 -6.16
C MET A 245 -2.81 2.38 -5.46
N HIS A 246 -2.17 2.02 -4.34
CA HIS A 246 -1.22 2.86 -3.61
C HIS A 246 -0.06 3.29 -4.50
N LEU A 247 0.59 2.32 -5.13
CA LEU A 247 1.69 2.55 -6.07
C LEU A 247 1.27 3.48 -7.22
N ASN A 248 0.11 3.26 -7.84
CA ASN A 248 -0.36 4.08 -8.95
C ASN A 248 -0.67 5.52 -8.50
N PHE A 249 -1.18 5.71 -7.29
CA PHE A 249 -1.35 7.05 -6.72
C PHE A 249 0.01 7.72 -6.50
N GLY A 250 0.96 7.01 -5.90
CA GLY A 250 2.29 7.53 -5.63
C GLY A 250 3.05 7.92 -6.89
N ILE A 251 2.95 7.12 -7.95
CA ILE A 251 3.55 7.43 -9.26
C ILE A 251 2.95 8.71 -9.84
N ASP A 252 1.63 8.86 -9.81
CA ASP A 252 0.97 10.07 -10.32
C ASP A 252 1.34 11.29 -9.47
N LEU A 253 1.44 11.14 -8.14
CA LEU A 253 1.88 12.19 -7.24
C LEU A 253 3.33 12.62 -7.53
N ILE A 254 4.24 11.67 -7.68
CA ILE A 254 5.65 11.93 -8.05
C ILE A 254 5.72 12.68 -9.39
N ASN A 255 5.00 12.20 -10.40
CA ASN A 255 4.99 12.83 -11.72
C ASN A 255 4.37 14.24 -11.69
N GLN A 256 3.31 14.44 -10.89
CA GLN A 256 2.72 15.77 -10.69
C GLN A 256 3.71 16.74 -10.04
N ILE A 257 4.43 16.30 -9.00
CA ILE A 257 5.48 17.12 -8.35
C ILE A 257 6.57 17.48 -9.35
N LYS A 258 7.01 16.55 -10.19
CA LYS A 258 8.02 16.80 -11.24
C LYS A 258 7.54 17.82 -12.28
N VAL A 259 6.27 17.77 -12.67
CA VAL A 259 5.69 18.75 -13.60
C VAL A 259 5.63 20.14 -12.98
N GLU A 260 5.23 20.25 -11.72
CA GLU A 260 5.15 21.51 -11.02
C GLU A 260 6.53 22.07 -10.60
N ASN A 261 7.51 21.18 -10.41
CA ASN A 261 8.85 21.53 -9.91
C ASN A 261 9.96 20.88 -10.78
N PRO A 262 10.07 21.22 -12.09
CA PRO A 262 11.00 20.54 -12.99
C PRO A 262 12.47 20.69 -12.60
N HIS A 263 12.81 21.72 -11.83
CA HIS A 263 14.16 21.95 -11.32
C HIS A 263 14.63 20.91 -10.29
N LEU A 264 13.72 20.09 -9.73
CA LEU A 264 14.06 19.02 -8.81
C LEU A 264 14.56 17.77 -9.54
N TRP A 265 14.11 17.55 -10.79
CA TRP A 265 14.39 16.34 -11.57
C TRP A 265 15.67 16.46 -12.40
N THR A 266 16.79 16.76 -11.73
CA THR A 266 18.10 16.93 -12.39
C THR A 266 18.73 15.58 -12.77
N PRO A 267 19.70 15.55 -13.73
CA PRO A 267 20.43 14.34 -14.09
C PRO A 267 21.12 13.65 -12.89
N GLU A 268 21.61 14.44 -11.95
CA GLU A 268 22.26 13.93 -10.73
C GLU A 268 21.25 13.21 -9.85
N PHE A 269 20.06 13.80 -9.66
CA PHE A 269 18.99 13.17 -8.87
C PHE A 269 18.44 11.93 -9.57
N GLN A 270 18.31 11.94 -10.88
CA GLN A 270 17.95 10.75 -11.67
C GLN A 270 18.95 9.62 -11.46
N SER A 271 20.24 9.94 -11.47
CA SER A 271 21.30 8.94 -11.21
C SER A 271 21.24 8.38 -9.79
N GLU A 272 20.92 9.22 -8.80
CA GLU A 272 20.69 8.78 -7.41
C GLU A 272 19.49 7.81 -7.34
N VAL A 273 18.37 8.13 -7.98
CA VAL A 273 17.18 7.27 -8.01
C VAL A 273 17.49 5.91 -8.64
N ILE A 274 18.23 5.89 -9.76
CA ILE A 274 18.65 4.65 -10.39
C ILE A 274 19.50 3.80 -9.45
N ALA A 275 20.46 4.42 -8.75
CA ALA A 275 21.30 3.73 -7.77
C ALA A 275 20.49 3.14 -6.60
N LEU A 276 19.49 3.88 -6.11
CA LEU A 276 18.57 3.39 -5.06
C LEU A 276 17.77 2.18 -5.54
N VAL A 277 17.23 2.21 -6.74
CA VAL A 277 16.49 1.08 -7.33
C VAL A 277 17.41 -0.13 -7.54
N GLN A 278 18.64 0.10 -7.99
CA GLN A 278 19.64 -0.98 -8.15
C GLN A 278 19.95 -1.65 -6.81
N GLN A 279 20.15 -0.87 -5.75
CA GLN A 279 20.39 -1.40 -4.40
C GLN A 279 19.16 -2.17 -3.89
N ALA A 280 17.96 -1.67 -4.14
CA ALA A 280 16.74 -2.33 -3.75
C ALA A 280 16.52 -3.68 -4.46
N VAL A 281 16.85 -3.77 -5.76
CA VAL A 281 16.82 -5.04 -6.51
C VAL A 281 17.75 -6.07 -5.87
N GLU A 282 18.94 -5.67 -5.45
CA GLU A 282 19.89 -6.56 -4.78
C GLU A 282 19.40 -7.05 -3.41
N LEU A 283 18.80 -6.17 -2.62
CA LEU A 283 18.21 -6.53 -1.32
C LEU A 283 17.03 -7.50 -1.50
N GLU A 284 16.17 -7.24 -2.44
CA GLU A 284 15.00 -8.09 -2.72
C GLU A 284 15.42 -9.44 -3.31
N TYR A 285 16.51 -9.48 -4.10
CA TYR A 285 17.09 -10.73 -4.58
C TYR A 285 17.62 -11.59 -3.43
N ARG A 286 18.33 -11.00 -2.46
CA ARG A 286 18.78 -11.72 -1.24
C ARG A 286 17.62 -12.24 -0.43
N TYR A 287 16.54 -11.47 -0.34
CA TYR A 287 15.31 -11.94 0.30
C TYR A 287 14.73 -13.18 -0.40
N ALA A 288 14.71 -13.19 -1.74
CA ALA A 288 14.30 -14.38 -2.51
C ALA A 288 15.21 -15.59 -2.26
N GLU A 289 16.52 -15.39 -2.14
CA GLU A 289 17.49 -16.46 -1.82
C GLU A 289 17.27 -17.04 -0.42
N ASP A 290 17.04 -16.19 0.59
CA ASP A 290 16.81 -16.64 1.98
C ASP A 290 15.48 -17.38 2.12
N THR A 291 14.42 -16.85 1.51
CA THR A 291 13.08 -17.44 1.63
C THR A 291 12.92 -18.75 0.85
N MET A 292 13.74 -18.97 -0.19
CA MET A 292 13.56 -20.10 -1.10
C MET A 292 14.88 -20.71 -1.60
N PRO A 293 15.76 -21.17 -0.69
CA PRO A 293 17.12 -21.60 -1.06
C PRO A 293 17.14 -22.85 -1.97
N ARG A 294 16.13 -23.70 -1.94
CA ARG A 294 16.08 -24.96 -2.71
C ARG A 294 15.09 -24.96 -3.87
N GLY A 295 14.33 -23.90 -4.02
CA GLY A 295 13.22 -23.85 -4.97
C GLY A 295 12.00 -24.68 -4.50
N VAL A 296 10.80 -24.11 -4.66
CA VAL A 296 9.55 -24.73 -4.21
C VAL A 296 8.38 -24.14 -5.01
N LEU A 297 7.26 -24.82 -5.07
CA LEU A 297 6.06 -24.37 -5.77
C LEU A 297 6.27 -24.09 -7.27
N GLY A 298 7.25 -24.74 -7.90
CA GLY A 298 7.64 -24.45 -9.29
C GLY A 298 8.42 -23.16 -9.48
N LEU A 299 8.85 -22.53 -8.39
CA LEU A 299 9.66 -21.32 -8.37
C LEU A 299 11.12 -21.68 -8.09
N ASN A 300 12.04 -20.82 -8.56
CA ASN A 300 13.45 -20.86 -8.19
C ASN A 300 14.03 -19.45 -8.17
N VAL A 301 15.17 -19.28 -7.51
CA VAL A 301 15.79 -17.97 -7.29
C VAL A 301 16.13 -17.24 -8.58
N SER A 302 16.55 -17.95 -9.64
CA SER A 302 16.90 -17.32 -10.92
C SER A 302 15.69 -16.64 -11.59
N MET A 303 14.49 -17.21 -11.43
CA MET A 303 13.27 -16.57 -11.92
C MET A 303 13.02 -15.23 -11.23
N PHE A 304 13.32 -15.12 -9.93
CA PHE A 304 13.20 -13.86 -9.22
C PHE A 304 14.21 -12.82 -9.67
N SER A 305 15.44 -13.23 -10.02
CA SER A 305 16.40 -12.30 -10.62
C SER A 305 15.86 -11.64 -11.89
N ASP A 306 15.25 -12.41 -12.79
CA ASP A 306 14.67 -11.90 -14.01
C ASP A 306 13.42 -11.05 -13.74
N TYR A 307 12.58 -11.49 -12.81
CA TYR A 307 11.36 -10.77 -12.41
C TYR A 307 11.67 -9.41 -11.80
N LEU A 308 12.61 -9.33 -10.87
CA LEU A 308 12.99 -8.09 -10.21
C LEU A 308 13.57 -7.06 -11.20
N LYS A 309 14.38 -7.52 -12.16
CA LYS A 309 14.86 -6.67 -13.25
C LYS A 309 13.71 -6.12 -14.11
N PHE A 310 12.74 -6.97 -14.43
CA PHE A 310 11.54 -6.57 -15.17
C PHE A 310 10.71 -5.56 -14.39
N ILE A 311 10.45 -5.80 -13.10
CA ILE A 311 9.70 -4.88 -12.24
C ILE A 311 10.45 -3.56 -12.07
N ALA A 312 11.77 -3.59 -11.82
CA ALA A 312 12.57 -2.37 -11.71
C ALA A 312 12.49 -1.49 -12.96
N ASN A 313 12.61 -2.07 -14.14
CA ASN A 313 12.41 -1.35 -15.40
C ASN A 313 11.01 -0.72 -15.47
N ARG A 314 9.97 -1.50 -15.17
CA ARG A 314 8.58 -1.00 -15.16
C ARG A 314 8.42 0.20 -14.24
N ARG A 315 9.00 0.17 -13.02
CA ARG A 315 8.94 1.26 -12.05
C ARG A 315 9.70 2.49 -12.51
N LEU A 316 10.90 2.32 -13.03
CA LEU A 316 11.70 3.42 -13.58
C LEU A 316 10.99 4.10 -14.75
N ASN A 317 10.42 3.32 -15.68
CA ASN A 317 9.65 3.87 -16.81
C ASN A 317 8.42 4.67 -16.34
N GLN A 318 7.72 4.23 -15.30
CA GLN A 318 6.55 4.92 -14.76
C GLN A 318 6.88 6.32 -14.21
N ILE A 319 8.12 6.53 -13.77
CA ILE A 319 8.61 7.85 -13.33
C ILE A 319 9.48 8.54 -14.38
N GLY A 320 9.49 8.07 -15.63
CA GLY A 320 10.15 8.71 -16.77
C GLY A 320 11.65 8.48 -16.87
N LEU A 321 12.17 7.37 -16.31
CA LEU A 321 13.54 6.91 -16.48
C LEU A 321 13.63 5.73 -17.47
N ALA A 322 14.78 5.54 -18.09
CA ALA A 322 15.01 4.44 -19.02
C ALA A 322 15.20 3.10 -18.28
N ASP A 323 15.12 2.00 -19.05
CA ASP A 323 15.40 0.67 -18.54
C ASP A 323 16.82 0.58 -17.95
N LEU A 324 16.90 0.11 -16.70
CA LEU A 324 18.16 -0.21 -16.03
C LEU A 324 18.71 -1.56 -16.50
N TYR A 325 17.81 -2.50 -16.83
CA TYR A 325 18.11 -3.86 -17.25
C TYR A 325 17.54 -4.16 -18.63
N PRO A 326 18.15 -3.69 -19.73
CA PRO A 326 17.61 -3.87 -21.07
C PRO A 326 17.38 -5.35 -21.41
N GLY A 327 16.22 -5.66 -21.95
CA GLY A 327 15.85 -7.01 -22.36
C GLY A 327 15.33 -7.93 -21.23
N ALA A 328 15.17 -7.42 -20.00
CA ALA A 328 14.57 -8.18 -18.91
C ALA A 328 13.15 -8.68 -19.28
N GLN A 329 12.90 -9.95 -19.01
CA GLN A 329 11.64 -10.61 -19.33
C GLN A 329 10.85 -10.92 -18.05
N ASN A 330 9.52 -11.00 -18.17
CA ASN A 330 8.66 -11.39 -17.05
C ASN A 330 8.49 -12.91 -17.01
N PRO A 331 9.08 -13.62 -16.05
CA PRO A 331 8.90 -15.07 -15.89
C PRO A 331 7.55 -15.45 -15.27
N PHE A 332 6.81 -14.45 -14.73
CA PHE A 332 5.51 -14.64 -14.08
C PHE A 332 4.41 -13.83 -14.79
N PRO A 333 4.06 -14.14 -16.04
CA PRO A 333 3.06 -13.38 -16.80
C PRO A 333 1.71 -13.32 -16.10
N TRP A 334 1.35 -14.34 -15.31
CA TRP A 334 0.15 -14.38 -14.51
C TRP A 334 0.08 -13.28 -13.42
N MET A 335 1.24 -12.81 -12.93
CA MET A 335 1.28 -11.66 -12.02
C MET A 335 0.85 -10.38 -12.73
N SER A 336 1.26 -10.18 -13.99
CA SER A 336 0.79 -9.02 -14.76
C SER A 336 -0.71 -9.07 -15.00
N GLU A 337 -1.26 -10.27 -15.25
CA GLU A 337 -2.71 -10.43 -15.38
C GLU A 337 -3.45 -10.03 -14.09
N MET A 338 -2.90 -10.32 -12.93
CA MET A 338 -3.46 -9.92 -11.63
C MET A 338 -3.35 -8.40 -11.39
N LEU A 339 -2.25 -7.78 -11.82
CA LEU A 339 -1.99 -6.35 -11.66
C LEU A 339 -2.72 -5.47 -12.69
N ASP A 340 -2.83 -5.95 -13.93
CA ASP A 340 -3.37 -5.20 -15.06
C ASP A 340 -4.88 -5.42 -15.25
N LEU A 341 -5.45 -6.43 -14.59
CA LEU A 341 -6.88 -6.64 -14.59
C LEU A 341 -7.56 -5.51 -13.80
N ARG A 342 -7.98 -4.46 -14.52
CA ARG A 342 -9.16 -3.68 -14.14
C ARG A 342 -10.37 -4.61 -14.15
N LYS A 343 -10.42 -5.55 -13.23
CA LYS A 343 -11.67 -6.20 -12.90
C LYS A 343 -12.43 -5.22 -12.03
N GLU A 344 -13.22 -4.38 -12.68
CA GLU A 344 -14.44 -3.85 -12.13
C GLU A 344 -15.40 -5.03 -11.82
N LYS A 345 -14.95 -5.95 -10.97
CA LYS A 345 -15.88 -6.83 -10.29
C LYS A 345 -16.25 -6.09 -9.02
N ASN A 346 -17.46 -5.56 -9.04
CA ASN A 346 -18.10 -5.07 -7.83
C ASN A 346 -17.92 -6.14 -6.75
N PHE A 347 -17.41 -5.75 -5.59
CA PHE A 347 -17.28 -6.59 -4.39
C PHE A 347 -18.52 -7.46 -4.13
N PHE A 348 -19.71 -6.91 -4.35
CA PHE A 348 -20.97 -7.65 -4.23
C PHE A 348 -21.18 -8.72 -5.30
N GLU A 349 -20.61 -8.58 -6.49
CA GLU A 349 -20.71 -9.59 -7.57
C GLU A 349 -19.76 -10.78 -7.34
N THR A 350 -18.58 -10.55 -6.80
CA THR A 350 -17.64 -11.63 -6.44
C THR A 350 -18.16 -12.42 -5.24
N ARG A 351 -18.73 -11.73 -4.23
CA ARG A 351 -19.27 -12.35 -3.02
C ARG A 351 -20.48 -13.26 -3.29
N VAL A 352 -21.34 -12.87 -4.23
CA VAL A 352 -22.54 -13.65 -4.60
C VAL A 352 -22.16 -14.97 -5.31
N ILE A 353 -21.00 -15.03 -5.96
CA ILE A 353 -20.56 -16.22 -6.71
C ILE A 353 -19.84 -17.23 -5.80
N ASP A 354 -19.12 -16.75 -4.78
CA ASP A 354 -18.27 -17.59 -3.91
C ASP A 354 -18.92 -17.90 -2.54
N TYR A 355 -20.11 -17.40 -2.28
CA TYR A 355 -20.86 -17.71 -1.07
C TYR A 355 -21.45 -19.12 -1.17
N GLN A 356 -20.60 -20.15 -1.04
CA GLN A 356 -21.06 -21.46 -0.63
C GLN A 356 -21.28 -21.41 0.88
N THR A 357 -22.49 -21.12 1.29
CA THR A 357 -22.94 -21.40 2.65
C THR A 357 -22.90 -22.90 2.90
N GLY A 358 -21.75 -23.41 3.26
CA GLY A 358 -21.61 -24.73 3.84
C GLY A 358 -22.08 -24.71 5.29
N GLY A 359 -23.36 -24.69 5.50
CA GLY A 359 -23.93 -24.74 6.84
C GLY A 359 -25.36 -24.24 6.84
N THR A 360 -26.29 -25.09 6.47
CA THR A 360 -27.69 -24.96 6.83
C THR A 360 -27.79 -24.85 8.34
N LEU A 361 -28.01 -23.62 8.86
CA LEU A 361 -28.62 -23.46 10.15
C LEU A 361 -30.08 -23.89 9.99
N SER A 362 -30.39 -25.13 10.37
CA SER A 362 -31.78 -25.52 10.61
C SER A 362 -32.20 -24.94 11.96
N TRP A 363 -33.14 -24.07 11.93
CA TRP A 363 -33.90 -23.66 13.12
C TRP A 363 -35.05 -24.67 13.26
N ASP A 364 -34.84 -25.68 14.12
CA ASP A 364 -35.95 -26.45 14.72
C ASP A 364 -36.27 -25.90 16.10
#